data_f77be49f6c6fbd0e5e58d3d203132b81
#
_entry.id   f77be49f6c6fbd0e5e58d3d203132b81
#
_cell.length_a   1.000
_cell.length_b   1.000
_cell.length_c   1.000
_cell.angle_alpha   90.00
_cell.angle_beta   90.00
_cell.angle_gamma   90.00
#
_symmetry.space_group_name_H-M   'P 1'
#
loop_
_entity.id
_entity.type
_entity.pdbx_description
1 polymer ?
#
loop_
_entity_poly.entity_id
_entity_poly.type
_entity_poly.pdbx_seq_one_letter_code
_entity_poly.pdbx_strand_id
1 'polypeptide(L)'
;RTYTIDVGWAEKFIQSRYAEKEGRWINRKSGNRLAGIIPVNEFGLCADIPAVNALAKRYGLKVFEDSACALGAKIGETHEGCFGNPSAVSFHPRKSITTGEGGMILTSDVELMEHVRKLRSHAASLSEIQRHQNKGYLLPDYDELGYNYRMTDIQAGIGLAQMRKIELIMNRRKAIAARYDEFLPQVVPFLKTPFVPEGYTHI
;
A
#
# COMPACT_ATOMS: atom_id res chain seq x y z
N ARG A 1 5.35 -13.63 -14.07
CA ARG A 1 6.52 -12.84 -14.49
C ARG A 1 6.80 -11.68 -13.54
N THR A 2 5.75 -10.94 -13.10
CA THR A 2 5.84 -9.75 -12.23
C THR A 2 5.67 -10.08 -10.74
N TYR A 3 5.20 -11.26 -10.39
CA TYR A 3 4.80 -11.68 -9.04
C TYR A 3 3.64 -10.87 -8.44
N THR A 4 3.07 -9.96 -9.20
CA THR A 4 1.87 -9.20 -8.82
C THR A 4 0.60 -9.93 -9.28
N ILE A 5 -0.58 -9.47 -8.83
CA ILE A 5 -1.86 -10.06 -9.20
C ILE A 5 -2.05 -10.06 -10.73
N ASP A 6 -2.44 -11.21 -11.28
CA ASP A 6 -2.91 -11.32 -12.66
C ASP A 6 -4.41 -10.97 -12.71
N VAL A 7 -4.70 -9.79 -13.27
CA VAL A 7 -6.07 -9.23 -13.29
C VAL A 7 -7.01 -10.09 -14.15
N GLY A 8 -6.51 -10.66 -15.25
CA GLY A 8 -7.30 -11.54 -16.10
C GLY A 8 -7.65 -12.86 -15.41
N TRP A 9 -6.69 -13.42 -14.66
CA TRP A 9 -6.96 -14.58 -13.83
C TRP A 9 -7.92 -14.26 -12.68
N ALA A 10 -7.75 -13.12 -12.02
CA ALA A 10 -8.63 -12.66 -10.94
C ALA A 10 -10.08 -12.54 -11.42
N GLU A 11 -10.30 -11.98 -12.63
CA GLU A 11 -11.64 -11.89 -13.20
C GLU A 11 -12.24 -13.28 -13.46
N LYS A 12 -11.49 -14.19 -14.09
CA LYS A 12 -11.94 -15.58 -14.30
C LYS A 12 -12.25 -16.28 -12.98
N PHE A 13 -11.45 -16.03 -11.95
CA PHE A 13 -11.69 -16.58 -10.61
C PHE A 13 -13.00 -16.06 -10.03
N ILE A 14 -13.27 -14.75 -10.11
CA ILE A 14 -14.54 -14.17 -9.65
C ILE A 14 -15.72 -14.84 -10.38
N GLN A 15 -15.69 -14.88 -11.70
CA GLN A 15 -16.76 -15.46 -12.52
C GLN A 15 -17.02 -16.94 -12.20
N SER A 16 -15.97 -17.71 -11.92
CA SER A 16 -16.09 -19.14 -11.63
C SER A 16 -16.56 -19.43 -10.20
N ARG A 17 -16.22 -18.60 -9.22
CA ARG A 17 -16.43 -18.86 -7.80
C ARG A 17 -17.56 -18.06 -7.17
N TYR A 18 -17.97 -16.97 -7.80
CA TYR A 18 -18.99 -16.08 -7.25
C TYR A 18 -20.20 -16.00 -8.18
N ALA A 19 -21.33 -15.64 -7.61
CA ALA A 19 -22.56 -15.31 -8.33
C ALA A 19 -23.04 -13.95 -7.86
N GLU A 20 -23.57 -13.16 -8.78
CA GLU A 20 -24.22 -11.92 -8.43
C GLU A 20 -25.59 -12.21 -7.78
N LYS A 21 -25.83 -11.60 -6.64
CA LYS A 21 -27.10 -11.63 -5.91
C LYS A 21 -27.36 -10.22 -5.36
N GLU A 22 -28.44 -9.60 -5.79
CA GLU A 22 -28.86 -8.26 -5.33
C GLU A 22 -27.73 -7.21 -5.39
N GLY A 23 -27.01 -7.17 -6.50
CA GLY A 23 -25.89 -6.25 -6.72
C GLY A 23 -24.62 -6.57 -5.93
N ARG A 24 -24.51 -7.77 -5.35
CA ARG A 24 -23.34 -8.23 -4.57
C ARG A 24 -22.80 -9.54 -5.12
N TRP A 25 -21.51 -9.70 -5.11
CA TRP A 25 -20.84 -10.94 -5.51
C TRP A 25 -20.70 -11.88 -4.32
N ILE A 26 -21.40 -13.01 -4.35
CA ILE A 26 -21.46 -13.98 -3.25
C ILE A 26 -20.76 -15.28 -3.69
N ASN A 27 -19.84 -15.75 -2.87
CA ASN A 27 -19.13 -17.00 -3.11
C ASN A 27 -20.13 -18.18 -3.12
N ARG A 28 -20.13 -18.96 -4.20
CA ARG A 28 -21.06 -20.07 -4.41
C ARG A 28 -20.93 -21.17 -3.36
N LYS A 29 -19.74 -21.33 -2.74
CA LYS A 29 -19.47 -22.39 -1.75
C LYS A 29 -19.63 -21.90 -0.32
N SER A 30 -19.05 -20.75 0.03
CA SER A 30 -19.04 -20.27 1.43
C SER A 30 -20.19 -19.33 1.77
N GLY A 31 -20.88 -18.77 0.77
CA GLY A 31 -21.89 -17.74 1.00
C GLY A 31 -21.33 -16.36 1.35
N ASN A 32 -20.02 -16.21 1.44
CA ASN A 32 -19.38 -14.93 1.80
C ASN A 32 -19.41 -13.93 0.64
N ARG A 33 -19.58 -12.66 0.98
CA ARG A 33 -19.50 -11.55 0.03
C ARG A 33 -18.06 -11.29 -0.38
N LEU A 34 -17.82 -11.07 -1.68
CA LEU A 34 -16.60 -10.44 -2.18
C LEU A 34 -16.71 -8.94 -1.94
N ALA A 35 -15.87 -8.41 -1.06
CA ALA A 35 -15.93 -7.00 -0.65
C ALA A 35 -14.90 -6.12 -1.35
N GLY A 36 -13.74 -6.67 -1.72
CA GLY A 36 -12.67 -5.90 -2.31
C GLY A 36 -11.54 -6.75 -2.84
N ILE A 37 -10.53 -6.05 -3.38
CA ILE A 37 -9.27 -6.60 -3.89
C ILE A 37 -8.12 -5.91 -3.16
N ILE A 38 -7.13 -6.68 -2.74
CA ILE A 38 -5.88 -6.17 -2.17
C ILE A 38 -4.74 -6.54 -3.14
N PRO A 39 -4.41 -5.68 -4.12
CA PRO A 39 -3.22 -5.89 -4.94
C PRO A 39 -1.97 -5.61 -4.11
N VAL A 40 -1.00 -6.52 -4.18
CA VAL A 40 0.30 -6.36 -3.55
C VAL A 40 1.29 -5.85 -4.59
N ASN A 41 1.94 -4.72 -4.30
CA ASN A 41 3.03 -4.14 -5.08
C ASN A 41 4.33 -4.89 -4.73
N GLU A 42 4.41 -6.16 -5.18
CA GLU A 42 5.39 -7.13 -4.69
C GLU A 42 6.79 -6.86 -5.22
N PHE A 43 7.79 -7.08 -4.38
CA PHE A 43 9.22 -6.92 -4.67
C PHE A 43 9.64 -5.54 -5.20
N GLY A 44 8.86 -4.49 -4.93
CA GLY A 44 9.17 -3.13 -5.39
C GLY A 44 8.64 -2.79 -6.78
N LEU A 45 7.72 -3.59 -7.32
CA LEU A 45 7.04 -3.35 -8.59
C LEU A 45 5.55 -3.12 -8.33
N CYS A 46 4.99 -2.04 -8.89
CA CYS A 46 3.54 -1.83 -8.85
C CYS A 46 2.78 -2.98 -9.54
N ALA A 47 1.71 -3.47 -8.91
CA ALA A 47 0.69 -4.22 -9.64
C ALA A 47 0.05 -3.31 -10.72
N ASP A 48 -0.61 -3.90 -11.70
CA ASP A 48 -1.35 -3.11 -12.71
C ASP A 48 -2.60 -2.49 -12.06
N ILE A 49 -2.37 -1.44 -11.24
CA ILE A 49 -3.43 -0.78 -10.48
C ILE A 49 -4.52 -0.18 -11.38
N PRO A 50 -4.21 0.43 -12.53
CA PRO A 50 -5.24 0.84 -13.48
C PRO A 50 -6.18 -0.30 -13.89
N ALA A 51 -5.64 -1.48 -14.23
CA ALA A 51 -6.46 -2.64 -14.58
C ALA A 51 -7.21 -3.21 -13.37
N VAL A 52 -6.61 -3.23 -12.18
CA VAL A 52 -7.29 -3.60 -10.92
C VAL A 52 -8.46 -2.67 -10.64
N ASN A 53 -8.28 -1.35 -10.78
CA ASN A 53 -9.33 -0.36 -10.59
C ASN A 53 -10.49 -0.56 -11.59
N ALA A 54 -10.18 -0.84 -12.85
CA ALA A 54 -11.18 -1.14 -13.87
C ALA A 54 -11.98 -2.40 -13.54
N LEU A 55 -11.30 -3.46 -13.07
CA LEU A 55 -11.94 -4.68 -12.60
C LEU A 55 -12.82 -4.40 -11.37
N ALA A 56 -12.28 -3.74 -10.36
CA ALA A 56 -13.00 -3.41 -9.14
C ALA A 56 -14.27 -2.59 -9.41
N LYS A 57 -14.20 -1.61 -10.30
CA LYS A 57 -15.36 -0.81 -10.73
C LYS A 57 -16.45 -1.67 -11.35
N ARG A 58 -16.11 -2.63 -12.23
CA ARG A 58 -17.09 -3.54 -12.87
C ARG A 58 -17.82 -4.42 -11.87
N TYR A 59 -17.12 -4.85 -10.83
CA TYR A 59 -17.65 -5.78 -9.82
C TYR A 59 -18.12 -5.09 -8.53
N GLY A 60 -18.10 -3.73 -8.46
CA GLY A 60 -18.51 -2.97 -7.28
C GLY A 60 -17.64 -3.25 -6.06
N LEU A 61 -16.32 -3.49 -6.26
CA LEU A 61 -15.36 -3.85 -5.23
C LEU A 61 -14.58 -2.64 -4.74
N LYS A 62 -14.16 -2.70 -3.48
CA LYS A 62 -13.16 -1.76 -2.92
C LYS A 62 -11.76 -2.21 -3.29
N VAL A 63 -10.83 -1.26 -3.42
CA VAL A 63 -9.40 -1.56 -3.62
C VAL A 63 -8.62 -0.98 -2.46
N PHE A 64 -7.66 -1.75 -1.94
CA PHE A 64 -6.70 -1.32 -0.95
C PHE A 64 -5.31 -1.81 -1.38
N GLU A 65 -4.36 -0.92 -1.62
CA GLU A 65 -3.03 -1.30 -2.11
C GLU A 65 -2.10 -1.71 -0.96
N ASP A 66 -1.51 -2.89 -1.05
CA ASP A 66 -0.37 -3.25 -0.21
C ASP A 66 0.92 -2.80 -0.91
N SER A 67 1.43 -1.66 -0.50
CA SER A 67 2.67 -1.05 -1.00
C SER A 67 3.85 -1.23 -0.02
N ALA A 68 3.75 -2.20 0.89
CA ALA A 68 4.76 -2.41 1.93
C ALA A 68 6.19 -2.63 1.39
N CYS A 69 6.34 -3.06 0.15
CA CYS A 69 7.64 -3.31 -0.49
C CYS A 69 7.98 -2.32 -1.61
N ALA A 70 7.12 -1.34 -1.91
CA ALA A 70 7.17 -0.61 -3.18
C ALA A 70 7.32 0.91 -3.04
N LEU A 71 7.70 1.42 -1.86
CA LEU A 71 7.85 2.87 -1.64
C LEU A 71 8.78 3.49 -2.69
N GLY A 72 8.23 4.35 -3.55
CA GLY A 72 8.91 5.01 -4.64
C GLY A 72 8.75 4.35 -6.02
N ALA A 73 8.06 3.20 -6.12
CA ALA A 73 7.71 2.59 -7.40
C ALA A 73 6.67 3.44 -8.15
N LYS A 74 6.67 3.34 -9.49
CA LYS A 74 5.75 4.10 -10.34
C LYS A 74 5.20 3.26 -11.50
N ILE A 75 4.05 3.71 -12.01
CA ILE A 75 3.56 3.42 -13.36
C ILE A 75 3.46 4.77 -14.09
N GLY A 76 4.27 4.96 -15.12
CA GLY A 76 4.46 6.28 -15.73
C GLY A 76 4.96 7.29 -14.70
N GLU A 77 4.26 8.40 -14.54
CA GLU A 77 4.57 9.42 -13.54
C GLU A 77 3.84 9.24 -12.21
N THR A 78 2.93 8.25 -12.10
CA THR A 78 2.13 8.04 -10.90
C THR A 78 2.81 7.09 -9.93
N HIS A 79 3.06 7.55 -8.70
CA HIS A 79 3.61 6.74 -7.63
C HIS A 79 2.60 5.71 -7.10
N GLU A 80 3.13 4.62 -6.53
CA GLU A 80 2.33 3.71 -5.72
C GLU A 80 1.55 4.48 -4.64
N GLY A 81 0.35 4.01 -4.31
CA GLY A 81 -0.54 4.69 -3.36
C GLY A 81 -1.17 5.99 -3.87
N CYS A 82 -0.89 6.41 -5.11
CA CYS A 82 -1.46 7.62 -5.72
C CYS A 82 -2.49 7.32 -6.84
N PHE A 83 -2.94 6.07 -6.96
CA PHE A 83 -3.92 5.68 -7.98
C PHE A 83 -5.38 5.87 -7.56
N GLY A 84 -5.64 6.63 -6.50
CA GLY A 84 -6.98 6.93 -5.99
C GLY A 84 -7.50 5.94 -4.95
N ASN A 85 -6.72 4.90 -4.60
CA ASN A 85 -7.04 3.94 -3.57
C ASN A 85 -6.30 4.24 -2.27
N PRO A 86 -6.82 3.85 -1.10
CA PRO A 86 -5.99 3.80 0.10
C PRO A 86 -4.87 2.77 -0.08
N SER A 87 -3.69 3.09 0.42
CA SER A 87 -2.51 2.25 0.35
C SER A 87 -1.79 2.20 1.69
N ALA A 88 -1.11 1.08 1.99
CA ALA A 88 -0.26 0.94 3.15
C ALA A 88 1.21 0.75 2.75
N VAL A 89 2.09 1.55 3.34
CA VAL A 89 3.54 1.42 3.22
C VAL A 89 4.16 1.00 4.54
N SER A 90 5.30 0.32 4.47
CA SER A 90 6.02 -0.19 5.63
C SER A 90 7.35 0.53 5.84
N PHE A 91 7.69 0.80 7.10
CA PHE A 91 8.98 1.33 7.54
C PHE A 91 9.76 0.33 8.41
N HIS A 92 9.51 -0.98 8.19
CA HIS A 92 10.29 -2.05 8.81
C HIS A 92 11.78 -1.97 8.39
N PRO A 93 12.76 -2.45 9.20
CA PRO A 93 14.20 -2.35 8.92
C PRO A 93 14.67 -2.84 7.55
N ARG A 94 13.99 -3.81 6.95
CA ARG A 94 14.33 -4.36 5.62
C ARG A 94 13.77 -3.58 4.44
N LYS A 95 13.04 -2.49 4.68
CA LYS A 95 12.44 -1.68 3.60
C LYS A 95 13.42 -0.62 3.08
N SER A 96 13.04 0.10 2.05
CA SER A 96 13.87 1.12 1.43
C SER A 96 14.26 2.23 2.39
N ILE A 97 13.37 2.60 3.29
CA ILE A 97 13.62 3.42 4.47
C ILE A 97 13.03 2.75 5.70
N THR A 98 13.51 3.12 6.87
CA THR A 98 13.03 2.52 8.11
C THR A 98 12.88 3.53 9.24
N THR A 99 11.98 3.25 10.16
CA THR A 99 11.84 3.91 11.47
C THR A 99 12.08 2.95 12.63
N GLY A 100 12.79 1.83 12.37
CA GLY A 100 12.86 0.68 13.25
C GLY A 100 11.65 -0.23 13.04
N GLU A 101 10.50 0.16 13.50
CA GLU A 101 9.18 -0.35 13.14
C GLU A 101 8.28 0.84 12.79
N GLY A 102 7.33 0.63 11.89
CA GLY A 102 6.39 1.66 11.50
C GLY A 102 5.74 1.40 10.14
N GLY A 103 4.81 2.26 9.80
CA GLY A 103 4.10 2.27 8.52
C GLY A 103 3.25 3.52 8.39
N MET A 104 2.66 3.68 7.23
CA MET A 104 1.78 4.80 6.93
C MET A 104 0.68 4.35 5.99
N ILE A 105 -0.52 4.89 6.20
CA ILE A 105 -1.60 4.81 5.22
C ILE A 105 -1.57 6.08 4.38
N LEU A 106 -1.59 5.90 3.06
CA LEU A 106 -1.69 6.96 2.07
C LEU A 106 -3.11 6.97 1.51
N THR A 107 -3.74 8.13 1.44
CA THR A 107 -5.07 8.28 0.84
C THR A 107 -5.33 9.74 0.48
N SER A 108 -6.10 9.96 -0.58
CA SER A 108 -6.67 11.27 -0.92
C SER A 108 -8.10 11.47 -0.38
N ASP A 109 -8.68 10.42 0.21
CA ASP A 109 -9.98 10.47 0.87
C ASP A 109 -9.84 11.10 2.25
N VAL A 110 -10.35 12.33 2.40
CA VAL A 110 -10.23 13.11 3.64
C VAL A 110 -11.01 12.49 4.80
N GLU A 111 -12.20 11.93 4.52
CA GLU A 111 -13.02 11.28 5.56
C GLU A 111 -12.32 10.02 6.08
N LEU A 112 -11.79 9.20 5.18
CA LEU A 112 -11.00 8.02 5.55
C LEU A 112 -9.74 8.42 6.34
N MET A 113 -9.04 9.48 5.92
CA MET A 113 -7.85 9.97 6.61
C MET A 113 -8.15 10.36 8.05
N GLU A 114 -9.21 11.14 8.28
CA GLU A 114 -9.60 11.57 9.62
C GLU A 114 -10.05 10.38 10.48
N HIS A 115 -10.81 9.46 9.90
CA HIS A 115 -11.23 8.25 10.60
C HIS A 115 -10.03 7.38 11.02
N VAL A 116 -9.07 7.13 10.11
CA VAL A 116 -7.84 6.38 10.42
C VAL A 116 -6.99 7.10 11.47
N ARG A 117 -6.90 8.43 11.43
CA ARG A 117 -6.21 9.23 12.47
C ARG A 117 -6.85 9.05 13.84
N LYS A 118 -8.18 9.03 13.90
CA LYS A 118 -8.93 8.76 15.12
C LYS A 118 -8.66 7.34 15.62
N LEU A 119 -8.83 6.33 14.76
CA LEU A 119 -8.65 4.92 15.12
C LEU A 119 -7.25 4.61 15.65
N ARG A 120 -6.19 5.14 15.04
CA ARG A 120 -4.80 4.92 15.49
C ARG A 120 -4.49 5.49 16.88
N SER A 121 -5.35 6.39 17.40
CA SER A 121 -5.19 7.09 18.69
C SER A 121 -6.37 6.81 19.60
N HIS A 122 -6.66 5.54 19.87
CA HIS A 122 -7.70 5.06 20.78
C HIS A 122 -9.13 5.39 20.35
N ALA A 123 -9.38 5.84 19.14
CA ALA A 123 -10.64 6.40 18.66
C ALA A 123 -11.15 7.59 19.50
N ALA A 124 -10.23 8.36 20.10
CA ALA A 124 -10.58 9.53 20.90
C ALA A 124 -11.20 10.63 20.04
N SER A 125 -12.28 11.25 20.51
CA SER A 125 -12.98 12.35 19.83
C SER A 125 -12.15 13.64 19.74
N LEU A 126 -11.15 13.81 20.61
CA LEU A 126 -10.23 14.94 20.64
C LEU A 126 -8.81 14.49 20.31
N SER A 127 -8.16 15.19 19.38
CA SER A 127 -6.74 14.97 19.11
C SER A 127 -5.88 15.42 20.29
N GLU A 128 -4.65 14.90 20.40
CA GLU A 128 -3.69 15.33 21.42
C GLU A 128 -3.39 16.82 21.34
N ILE A 129 -3.30 17.36 20.10
CA ILE A 129 -3.08 18.80 19.87
C ILE A 129 -4.24 19.63 20.45
N GLN A 130 -5.48 19.22 20.20
CA GLN A 130 -6.65 19.90 20.73
C GLN A 130 -6.71 19.84 22.26
N ARG A 131 -6.30 18.73 22.88
CA ARG A 131 -6.20 18.61 24.33
C ARG A 131 -5.14 19.54 24.93
N HIS A 132 -3.99 19.69 24.27
CA HIS A 132 -2.93 20.60 24.73
C HIS A 132 -3.26 22.08 24.54
N GLN A 133 -4.07 22.41 23.53
CA GLN A 133 -4.48 23.81 23.25
C GLN A 133 -5.59 24.30 24.18
N ASN A 134 -6.40 23.42 24.73
CA ASN A 134 -7.48 23.77 25.64
C ASN A 134 -6.97 23.89 27.09
N LYS A 135 -7.21 25.05 27.70
CA LYS A 135 -6.82 25.35 29.09
C LYS A 135 -7.68 24.64 30.16
N GLY A 136 -8.62 23.79 29.76
CA GLY A 136 -9.53 23.05 30.64
C GLY A 136 -9.30 21.53 30.56
N TYR A 137 -9.77 20.80 31.58
CA TYR A 137 -9.74 19.33 31.57
C TYR A 137 -10.87 18.81 30.67
N LEU A 138 -10.54 18.50 29.41
CA LEU A 138 -11.47 17.88 28.48
C LEU A 138 -11.20 16.36 28.44
N LEU A 139 -12.18 15.59 28.86
CA LEU A 139 -12.20 14.15 28.65
C LEU A 139 -12.65 13.87 27.21
N PRO A 140 -11.88 13.10 26.42
CA PRO A 140 -12.35 12.66 25.13
C PRO A 140 -13.44 11.61 25.27
N ASP A 141 -14.41 11.62 24.38
CA ASP A 141 -15.35 10.52 24.21
C ASP A 141 -14.72 9.42 23.33
N TYR A 142 -15.17 8.18 23.55
CA TYR A 142 -14.71 7.01 22.82
C TYR A 142 -15.94 6.26 22.29
N ASP A 143 -16.35 6.58 21.08
CA ASP A 143 -17.58 6.11 20.46
C ASP A 143 -17.38 4.86 19.58
N GLU A 144 -16.12 4.44 19.39
CA GLU A 144 -15.76 3.22 18.66
C GLU A 144 -14.48 2.58 19.21
N LEU A 145 -14.22 1.33 18.81
CA LEU A 145 -12.99 0.61 19.18
C LEU A 145 -11.80 1.22 18.45
N GLY A 146 -10.82 1.73 19.19
CA GLY A 146 -9.57 2.28 18.66
C GLY A 146 -8.33 1.51 19.11
N TYR A 147 -7.18 1.93 18.57
CA TYR A 147 -5.88 1.28 18.76
C TYR A 147 -4.83 2.29 19.20
N ASN A 148 -3.72 1.81 19.70
CA ASN A 148 -2.52 2.62 19.89
C ASN A 148 -1.50 2.31 18.79
N TYR A 149 -1.72 2.87 17.60
CA TYR A 149 -0.84 2.73 16.45
C TYR A 149 -0.12 4.05 16.11
N ARG A 150 0.12 4.87 17.13
CA ARG A 150 0.87 6.11 16.98
C ARG A 150 2.35 5.82 16.78
N MET A 151 2.93 6.48 15.76
CA MET A 151 4.39 6.55 15.62
C MET A 151 4.93 7.51 16.69
N THR A 152 6.03 7.15 17.33
CA THR A 152 6.70 8.05 18.28
C THR A 152 7.46 9.16 17.55
N ASP A 153 7.73 10.29 18.22
CA ASP A 153 8.51 11.40 17.65
C ASP A 153 9.94 10.98 17.29
N ILE A 154 10.53 10.04 18.03
CA ILE A 154 11.83 9.46 17.72
C ILE A 154 11.78 8.73 16.37
N GLN A 155 10.79 7.86 16.18
CA GLN A 155 10.58 7.13 14.92
C GLN A 155 10.29 8.11 13.76
N ALA A 156 9.45 9.10 13.99
CA ALA A 156 9.13 10.13 13.00
C ALA A 156 10.36 10.94 12.61
N GLY A 157 11.21 11.32 13.56
CA GLY A 157 12.47 12.02 13.31
C GLY A 157 13.45 11.21 12.46
N ILE A 158 13.58 9.90 12.73
CA ILE A 158 14.37 8.98 11.89
C ILE A 158 13.77 8.91 10.48
N GLY A 159 12.45 8.73 10.37
CA GLY A 159 11.74 8.67 9.08
C GLY A 159 11.96 9.92 8.23
N LEU A 160 11.81 11.10 8.82
CA LEU A 160 12.05 12.39 8.13
C LEU A 160 13.50 12.50 7.63
N ALA A 161 14.48 12.07 8.43
CA ALA A 161 15.88 12.11 8.03
C ALA A 161 16.17 11.17 6.85
N GLN A 162 15.51 10.01 6.79
CA GLN A 162 15.63 9.06 5.68
C GLN A 162 14.85 9.51 4.44
N MET A 163 13.63 10.06 4.59
CA MET A 163 12.86 10.61 3.47
C MET A 163 13.61 11.70 2.71
N ARG A 164 14.39 12.53 3.39
CA ARG A 164 15.27 13.53 2.73
C ARG A 164 16.32 12.90 1.80
N LYS A 165 16.60 11.62 1.96
CA LYS A 165 17.59 10.86 1.17
C LYS A 165 16.95 9.87 0.21
N ILE A 166 15.61 9.84 0.09
CA ILE A 166 14.88 8.81 -0.63
C ILE A 166 15.34 8.70 -2.10
N GLU A 167 15.51 9.80 -2.79
CA GLU A 167 15.98 9.82 -4.18
C GLU A 167 17.39 9.23 -4.33
N LEU A 168 18.30 9.58 -3.43
CA LEU A 168 19.64 8.99 -3.41
C LEU A 168 19.58 7.48 -3.21
N ILE A 169 18.77 7.01 -2.26
CA ILE A 169 18.59 5.59 -1.96
C ILE A 169 18.04 4.87 -3.19
N MET A 170 16.95 5.41 -3.80
CA MET A 170 16.33 4.81 -4.98
C MET A 170 17.26 4.74 -6.18
N ASN A 171 17.98 5.80 -6.46
CA ASN A 171 18.94 5.85 -7.58
C ASN A 171 20.07 4.83 -7.38
N ARG A 172 20.58 4.65 -6.17
CA ARG A 172 21.59 3.65 -5.85
C ARG A 172 21.05 2.22 -6.05
N ARG A 173 19.82 1.94 -5.57
CA ARG A 173 19.18 0.62 -5.75
C ARG A 173 18.98 0.30 -7.23
N LYS A 174 18.45 1.25 -8.01
CA LYS A 174 18.27 1.10 -9.47
C LYS A 174 19.61 0.83 -10.19
N ALA A 175 20.68 1.55 -9.82
CA ALA A 175 21.99 1.33 -10.40
C ALA A 175 22.54 -0.08 -10.08
N ILE A 176 22.30 -0.59 -8.87
CA ILE A 176 22.69 -1.95 -8.48
C ILE A 176 21.87 -2.98 -9.27
N ALA A 177 20.54 -2.79 -9.37
CA ALA A 177 19.67 -3.69 -10.12
C ALA A 177 20.07 -3.77 -11.59
N ALA A 178 20.34 -2.62 -12.24
CA ALA A 178 20.80 -2.58 -13.63
C ALA A 178 22.11 -3.38 -13.84
N ARG A 179 23.04 -3.33 -12.89
CA ARG A 179 24.26 -4.15 -12.94
C ARG A 179 23.96 -5.64 -12.82
N TYR A 180 23.00 -6.03 -11.98
CA TYR A 180 22.57 -7.42 -11.91
C TYR A 180 21.90 -7.88 -13.20
N ASP A 181 21.05 -7.05 -13.81
CA ASP A 181 20.39 -7.37 -15.08
C ASP A 181 21.38 -7.55 -16.22
N GLU A 182 22.45 -6.77 -16.24
CA GLU A 182 23.52 -6.89 -17.24
C GLU A 182 24.41 -8.11 -16.99
N PHE A 183 24.81 -8.35 -15.75
CA PHE A 183 25.86 -9.31 -15.42
C PHE A 183 25.35 -10.75 -15.21
N LEU A 184 24.21 -10.92 -14.52
CA LEU A 184 23.71 -12.24 -14.15
C LEU A 184 23.45 -13.16 -15.33
N PRO A 185 22.86 -12.73 -16.46
CA PRO A 185 22.65 -13.59 -17.62
C PRO A 185 23.96 -14.12 -18.24
N GLN A 186 25.07 -13.40 -18.05
CA GLN A 186 26.38 -13.79 -18.59
C GLN A 186 27.05 -14.90 -17.77
N VAL A 187 26.89 -14.86 -16.45
CA VAL A 187 27.54 -15.81 -15.51
C VAL A 187 26.64 -16.96 -15.10
N VAL A 188 25.33 -16.78 -15.17
CA VAL A 188 24.32 -17.77 -14.80
C VAL A 188 23.22 -17.80 -15.87
N PRO A 189 23.44 -18.42 -17.04
CA PRO A 189 22.55 -18.33 -18.22
C PRO A 189 21.12 -18.83 -18.00
N PHE A 190 20.87 -19.68 -17.00
CA PHE A 190 19.54 -20.19 -16.67
C PHE A 190 18.77 -19.27 -15.68
N LEU A 191 19.43 -18.27 -15.11
CA LEU A 191 18.81 -17.33 -14.20
C LEU A 191 18.08 -16.24 -15.00
N LYS A 192 16.86 -15.95 -14.60
CA LYS A 192 16.07 -14.86 -15.16
C LYS A 192 15.93 -13.77 -14.12
N THR A 193 16.31 -12.55 -14.49
CA THR A 193 16.05 -11.36 -13.66
C THR A 193 14.56 -11.02 -13.66
N PRO A 194 14.08 -10.27 -12.66
CA PRO A 194 12.69 -9.85 -12.58
C PRO A 194 12.25 -9.10 -13.85
N PHE A 195 11.09 -9.45 -14.37
CA PHE A 195 10.51 -8.74 -15.51
C PHE A 195 9.86 -7.44 -15.05
N VAL A 196 10.25 -6.34 -15.68
CA VAL A 196 9.66 -5.01 -15.45
C VAL A 196 8.92 -4.60 -16.73
N PRO A 197 7.60 -4.35 -16.67
CA PRO A 197 6.84 -3.88 -17.83
C PRO A 197 7.32 -2.49 -18.28
N GLU A 198 7.11 -2.17 -19.54
CA GLU A 198 7.38 -0.84 -20.08
C GLU A 198 6.55 0.22 -19.33
N GLY A 199 7.17 1.35 -19.03
CA GLY A 199 6.54 2.43 -18.25
C GLY A 199 6.50 2.21 -16.74
N TYR A 200 7.00 1.06 -16.24
CA TYR A 200 7.07 0.82 -14.79
C TYR A 200 8.45 1.15 -14.23
N THR A 201 8.47 1.62 -13.00
CA THR A 201 9.71 1.75 -12.22
C THR A 201 9.74 0.66 -11.16
N HIS A 202 10.78 -0.17 -11.21
CA HIS A 202 11.11 -1.16 -10.18
C HIS A 202 12.13 -0.58 -9.21
N ILE A 203 11.99 -0.84 -7.89
CA ILE A 203 12.83 -0.25 -6.84
C ILE A 203 13.43 -1.29 -5.89
#